data_19d394a2ee8f1495237bf5a8addf67f4
#
_entry.id   19d394a2ee8f1495237bf5a8addf67f4
#
_cell.length_a   1.000
_cell.length_b   1.000
_cell.length_c   1.000
_cell.angle_alpha   90.00
_cell.angle_beta   90.00
_cell.angle_gamma   90.00
#
_symmetry.space_group_name_H-M   'P 1'
#
loop_
_entity.id
_entity.type
_entity.pdbx_description
1 polymer ?
#
loop_
_entity_poly.entity_id
_entity_poly.type
_entity_poly.pdbx_seq_one_letter_code
_entity_poly.pdbx_strand_id
1 'polypeptide(L)'
;LTEPWPSMLRGIWGDPDRYRDTYWARFPGMYFAGDGAKKDDDGDIWLLGRVDDVMNVSGHRLSTTEIESALVSHPYVAEAAVVGAADDTTGQAVVAFVILRGEVTERADEPGEGGDIVAALRAHVAHQIGPIAKPRDILIVGELPKTRSGKIMRRLLKDVAEHRQVGDVTTLADSSV
;
A
#
# COMPACT_ATOMS: atom_id res chain seq x y z
N LEU A 1 13.02 18.27 0.67
CA LEU A 1 14.16 18.68 1.51
C LEU A 1 14.99 19.70 0.77
N THR A 2 15.30 20.82 1.42
CA THR A 2 15.94 21.97 0.79
C THR A 2 17.43 22.09 1.10
N GLU A 3 17.88 21.39 2.14
CA GLU A 3 19.28 21.44 2.58
C GLU A 3 19.90 20.03 2.50
N PRO A 4 21.16 19.90 2.05
CA PRO A 4 21.86 18.63 2.03
C PRO A 4 22.30 18.21 3.44
N TRP A 5 22.47 16.91 3.66
CA TRP A 5 22.98 16.34 4.90
C TRP A 5 23.96 15.18 4.61
N PRO A 6 24.81 14.80 5.58
CA PRO A 6 25.90 13.84 5.33
C PRO A 6 25.47 12.45 4.84
N SER A 7 24.32 11.95 5.27
CA SER A 7 23.77 10.63 4.88
C SER A 7 22.83 10.67 3.68
N MET A 8 22.73 11.81 2.99
CA MET A 8 21.93 11.94 1.78
C MET A 8 22.41 10.97 0.69
N LEU A 9 21.49 10.37 -0.05
CA LEU A 9 21.80 9.52 -1.20
C LEU A 9 22.61 10.31 -2.23
N ARG A 10 23.73 9.73 -2.67
CA ARG A 10 24.67 10.39 -3.61
C ARG A 10 24.46 9.98 -5.07
N GLY A 11 23.76 8.90 -5.30
CA GLY A 11 23.49 8.38 -6.64
C GLY A 11 23.02 6.92 -6.63
N ILE A 12 22.65 6.44 -7.81
CA ILE A 12 22.37 5.03 -8.08
C ILE A 12 23.54 4.50 -8.91
N TRP A 13 24.13 3.39 -8.49
CA TRP A 13 25.26 2.79 -9.19
C TRP A 13 24.90 2.43 -10.63
N GLY A 14 25.66 2.96 -11.59
CA GLY A 14 25.45 2.71 -13.01
C GLY A 14 24.23 3.41 -13.64
N ASP A 15 23.43 4.18 -12.86
CA ASP A 15 22.21 4.82 -13.36
C ASP A 15 22.02 6.24 -12.79
N PRO A 16 22.83 7.20 -13.21
CA PRO A 16 22.75 8.58 -12.74
C PRO A 16 21.47 9.30 -13.21
N ASP A 17 20.91 8.92 -14.36
CA ASP A 17 19.68 9.51 -14.89
C ASP A 17 18.50 9.14 -14.02
N ARG A 18 18.36 7.89 -13.62
CA ARG A 18 17.34 7.43 -12.69
C ARG A 18 17.44 8.15 -11.34
N TYR A 19 18.66 8.37 -10.83
CA TYR A 19 18.86 9.14 -9.61
C TYR A 19 18.32 10.57 -9.73
N ARG A 20 18.67 11.27 -10.80
CA ARG A 20 18.21 12.63 -11.08
C ARG A 20 16.69 12.66 -11.23
N ASP A 21 16.12 11.78 -12.05
CA ASP A 21 14.70 11.80 -12.40
C ASP A 21 13.82 11.41 -11.21
N THR A 22 14.27 10.51 -10.35
CA THR A 22 13.54 10.08 -9.16
C THR A 22 13.56 11.12 -8.05
N TYR A 23 14.71 11.74 -7.77
CA TYR A 23 14.90 12.51 -6.56
C TYR A 23 15.00 14.03 -6.78
N TRP A 24 15.31 14.50 -8.00
CA TRP A 24 15.62 15.90 -8.24
C TRP A 24 14.79 16.57 -9.35
N ALA A 25 14.25 15.81 -10.29
CA ALA A 25 13.56 16.38 -11.45
C ALA A 25 12.22 17.01 -11.07
N ARG A 26 11.52 16.48 -10.05
CA ARG A 26 10.18 16.93 -9.68
C ARG A 26 10.14 18.34 -9.11
N PHE A 27 11.14 18.70 -8.32
CA PHE A 27 11.27 20.00 -7.69
C PHE A 27 12.71 20.51 -7.86
N PRO A 28 12.99 21.44 -8.77
CA PRO A 28 14.35 21.94 -9.00
C PRO A 28 14.99 22.48 -7.72
N GLY A 29 16.19 22.01 -7.40
CA GLY A 29 16.95 22.41 -6.21
C GLY A 29 16.48 21.80 -4.88
N MET A 30 15.48 20.90 -4.91
CA MET A 30 14.97 20.23 -3.71
C MET A 30 14.99 18.72 -3.88
N TYR A 31 15.49 18.02 -2.88
CA TYR A 31 15.47 16.55 -2.86
C TYR A 31 14.07 16.03 -2.52
N PHE A 32 13.50 15.24 -3.38
CA PHE A 32 12.19 14.63 -3.21
C PHE A 32 12.31 13.23 -2.57
N ALA A 33 11.99 13.11 -1.28
CA ALA A 33 12.03 11.83 -0.56
C ALA A 33 10.88 10.89 -0.95
N GLY A 34 9.80 11.43 -1.50
CA GLY A 34 8.60 10.67 -1.87
C GLY A 34 7.68 10.36 -0.69
N ASP A 35 7.94 10.95 0.48
CA ASP A 35 7.12 10.79 1.67
C ASP A 35 6.27 12.03 1.92
N GLY A 36 5.00 11.82 2.30
CA GLY A 36 4.13 12.85 2.84
C GLY A 36 4.46 13.10 4.30
N ALA A 37 4.54 14.36 4.70
CA ALA A 37 4.80 14.73 6.08
C ALA A 37 3.96 15.92 6.50
N LYS A 38 3.60 15.99 7.78
CA LYS A 38 3.02 17.14 8.46
C LYS A 38 4.00 17.61 9.52
N LYS A 39 4.18 18.92 9.60
CA LYS A 39 4.89 19.57 10.71
C LYS A 39 3.84 20.16 11.64
N ASP A 40 3.94 19.87 12.94
CA ASP A 40 3.08 20.47 13.95
C ASP A 40 3.62 21.80 14.49
N ASP A 41 2.89 22.40 15.42
CA ASP A 41 3.23 23.72 15.98
C ASP A 41 4.49 23.67 16.88
N ASP A 42 4.80 22.50 17.44
CA ASP A 42 6.02 22.27 18.23
C ASP A 42 7.26 22.03 17.36
N GLY A 43 7.05 21.83 16.05
CA GLY A 43 8.10 21.64 15.07
C GLY A 43 8.40 20.16 14.75
N ASP A 44 7.67 19.23 15.33
CA ASP A 44 7.82 17.82 15.09
C ASP A 44 7.29 17.41 13.72
N ILE A 45 7.92 16.40 13.10
CA ILE A 45 7.56 15.90 11.77
C ILE A 45 6.84 14.56 11.89
N TRP A 46 5.59 14.55 11.47
CA TRP A 46 4.75 13.35 11.39
C TRP A 46 4.78 12.80 9.98
N LEU A 47 5.28 11.59 9.79
CA LEU A 47 5.25 10.91 8.50
C LEU A 47 3.85 10.35 8.24
N LEU A 48 3.26 10.75 7.11
CA LEU A 48 1.89 10.35 6.71
C LEU A 48 1.87 9.19 5.72
N GLY A 49 3.03 8.67 5.34
CA GLY A 49 3.21 7.61 4.36
C GLY A 49 3.77 8.11 3.03
N ARG A 50 3.86 7.23 2.05
CA ARG A 50 4.36 7.55 0.70
C ARG A 50 3.36 8.41 -0.07
N VAL A 51 3.86 9.38 -0.81
CA VAL A 51 3.03 10.19 -1.72
C VAL A 51 2.43 9.30 -2.84
N ASP A 52 3.16 8.24 -3.22
CA ASP A 52 2.75 7.30 -4.25
C ASP A 52 1.66 6.32 -3.77
N ASP A 53 1.54 6.14 -2.45
CA ASP A 53 0.58 5.23 -1.81
C ASP A 53 -0.76 5.93 -1.48
N VAL A 54 -0.93 7.18 -1.93
CA VAL A 54 -2.21 7.90 -1.80
C VAL A 54 -3.10 7.56 -2.99
N MET A 55 -4.25 7.00 -2.70
CA MET A 55 -5.28 6.70 -3.70
C MET A 55 -6.21 7.89 -3.91
N ASN A 56 -6.75 8.03 -5.11
CA ASN A 56 -7.79 9.01 -5.42
C ASN A 56 -9.09 8.27 -5.79
N VAL A 57 -9.98 8.15 -4.83
CA VAL A 57 -11.27 7.46 -4.99
C VAL A 57 -12.39 8.49 -5.03
N SER A 58 -13.06 8.63 -6.15
CA SER A 58 -14.14 9.63 -6.36
C SER A 58 -13.74 11.05 -5.94
N GLY A 59 -12.48 11.45 -6.21
CA GLY A 59 -11.95 12.77 -5.82
C GLY A 59 -11.44 12.89 -4.37
N HIS A 60 -11.63 11.86 -3.54
CA HIS A 60 -11.11 11.82 -2.17
C HIS A 60 -9.72 11.17 -2.14
N ARG A 61 -8.82 11.79 -1.38
CA ARG A 61 -7.47 11.25 -1.17
C ARG A 61 -7.49 10.34 0.05
N LEU A 62 -7.25 9.05 -0.17
CA LEU A 62 -7.21 8.02 0.86
C LEU A 62 -5.80 7.47 1.01
N SER A 63 -5.36 7.31 2.25
CA SER A 63 -4.07 6.67 2.57
C SER A 63 -4.24 5.15 2.56
N THR A 64 -3.39 4.44 1.80
CA THR A 64 -3.33 2.97 1.88
C THR A 64 -3.01 2.49 3.29
N THR A 65 -2.07 3.17 3.96
CA THR A 65 -1.62 2.85 5.33
C THR A 65 -2.75 2.97 6.36
N GLU A 66 -3.63 3.95 6.22
CA GLU A 66 -4.78 4.11 7.11
C GLU A 66 -5.77 2.96 6.99
N ILE A 67 -6.04 2.52 5.75
CA ILE A 67 -6.93 1.38 5.48
C ILE A 67 -6.27 0.07 5.92
N GLU A 68 -4.96 -0.11 5.68
CA GLU A 68 -4.19 -1.25 6.19
C GLU A 68 -4.26 -1.34 7.72
N SER A 69 -4.08 -0.22 8.41
CA SER A 69 -4.18 -0.15 9.87
C SER A 69 -5.58 -0.52 10.37
N ALA A 70 -6.63 -0.04 9.69
CA ALA A 70 -7.99 -0.41 10.01
C ALA A 70 -8.22 -1.92 9.81
N LEU A 71 -7.74 -2.51 8.71
CA LEU A 71 -7.86 -3.95 8.47
C LEU A 71 -7.12 -4.77 9.53
N VAL A 72 -5.87 -4.41 9.85
CA VAL A 72 -5.04 -5.12 10.86
C VAL A 72 -5.61 -4.98 12.28
N SER A 73 -6.39 -3.94 12.58
CA SER A 73 -7.09 -3.81 13.86
C SER A 73 -8.22 -4.83 14.03
N HIS A 74 -8.69 -5.48 12.95
CA HIS A 74 -9.69 -6.53 13.04
C HIS A 74 -9.10 -7.84 13.59
N PRO A 75 -9.77 -8.54 14.52
CA PRO A 75 -9.23 -9.76 15.15
C PRO A 75 -8.81 -10.88 14.18
N TYR A 76 -9.45 -10.93 13.02
CA TYR A 76 -9.20 -11.97 12.01
C TYR A 76 -7.96 -11.74 11.17
N VAL A 77 -7.42 -10.51 11.13
CA VAL A 77 -6.35 -10.14 10.22
C VAL A 77 -4.99 -10.23 10.89
N ALA A 78 -4.07 -10.95 10.26
CA ALA A 78 -2.67 -11.00 10.65
C ALA A 78 -1.85 -9.90 9.97
N GLU A 79 -2.06 -9.73 8.64
CA GLU A 79 -1.36 -8.73 7.84
C GLU A 79 -2.27 -8.26 6.70
N ALA A 80 -2.11 -7.02 6.27
CA ALA A 80 -2.85 -6.48 5.15
C ALA A 80 -1.97 -5.57 4.28
N ALA A 81 -2.25 -5.56 2.98
CA ALA A 81 -1.70 -4.61 2.03
C ALA A 81 -2.83 -4.05 1.17
N VAL A 82 -2.79 -2.75 0.91
CA VAL A 82 -3.82 -2.04 0.15
C VAL A 82 -3.21 -1.34 -1.05
N VAL A 83 -3.89 -1.43 -2.18
CA VAL A 83 -3.53 -0.73 -3.42
C VAL A 83 -4.75 -0.06 -4.05
N GLY A 84 -4.51 1.02 -4.79
CA GLY A 84 -5.52 1.62 -5.66
C GLY A 84 -5.44 0.98 -7.04
N ALA A 85 -6.47 0.25 -7.43
CA ALA A 85 -6.62 -0.27 -8.79
C ALA A 85 -7.44 0.69 -9.66
N ALA A 86 -7.18 0.74 -10.96
CA ALA A 86 -7.95 1.54 -11.90
C ALA A 86 -9.45 1.15 -11.87
N ASP A 87 -10.32 2.15 -11.92
CA ASP A 87 -11.77 1.97 -11.89
C ASP A 87 -12.44 3.06 -12.74
N ASP A 88 -13.27 2.67 -13.68
CA ASP A 88 -13.89 3.59 -14.65
C ASP A 88 -14.88 4.58 -14.01
N THR A 89 -15.44 4.23 -12.87
CA THR A 89 -16.46 5.04 -12.18
C THR A 89 -15.85 5.98 -11.16
N THR A 90 -14.89 5.48 -10.37
CA THR A 90 -14.33 6.20 -9.23
C THR A 90 -12.91 6.71 -9.47
N GLY A 91 -12.34 6.46 -10.68
CA GLY A 91 -10.95 6.71 -11.02
C GLY A 91 -10.02 5.64 -10.45
N GLN A 92 -10.11 5.41 -9.14
CA GLN A 92 -9.46 4.28 -8.47
C GLN A 92 -10.43 3.62 -7.49
N ALA A 93 -10.32 2.31 -7.35
CA ALA A 93 -11.00 1.52 -6.32
C ALA A 93 -9.99 0.97 -5.32
N VAL A 94 -10.40 0.87 -4.07
CA VAL A 94 -9.61 0.26 -3.00
C VAL A 94 -9.62 -1.26 -3.16
N VAL A 95 -8.45 -1.87 -3.32
CA VAL A 95 -8.27 -3.33 -3.33
C VAL A 95 -7.33 -3.71 -2.19
N ALA A 96 -7.77 -4.65 -1.35
CA ALA A 96 -7.03 -5.12 -0.20
C ALA A 96 -6.62 -6.59 -0.38
N PHE A 97 -5.40 -6.90 0.03
CA PHE A 97 -4.87 -8.26 0.15
C PHE A 97 -4.67 -8.53 1.64
N VAL A 98 -5.25 -9.60 2.14
CA VAL A 98 -5.33 -9.86 3.58
C VAL A 98 -4.84 -11.27 3.89
N ILE A 99 -3.92 -11.38 4.85
CA ILE A 99 -3.56 -12.64 5.48
C ILE A 99 -4.40 -12.78 6.74
N LEU A 100 -5.14 -13.86 6.85
CA LEU A 100 -5.92 -14.17 8.04
C LEU A 100 -5.04 -14.82 9.12
N ARG A 101 -5.47 -14.73 10.38
CA ARG A 101 -4.86 -15.52 11.45
C ARG A 101 -5.22 -16.98 11.29
N GLY A 102 -4.30 -17.91 11.66
CA GLY A 102 -4.41 -19.33 11.35
C GLY A 102 -5.76 -19.99 11.70
N GLU A 103 -6.32 -19.67 12.87
CA GLU A 103 -7.61 -20.20 13.32
C GLU A 103 -8.82 -19.78 12.43
N VAL A 104 -8.67 -18.67 11.71
CA VAL A 104 -9.72 -18.11 10.84
C VAL A 104 -9.52 -18.55 9.39
N THR A 105 -8.28 -18.88 9.00
CA THR A 105 -7.95 -19.32 7.65
C THR A 105 -8.69 -20.62 7.31
N GLU A 106 -8.73 -21.59 8.23
CA GLU A 106 -9.45 -22.87 8.05
C GLU A 106 -10.94 -22.64 7.79
N ARG A 107 -11.56 -21.65 8.44
CA ARG A 107 -12.96 -21.29 8.22
C ARG A 107 -13.19 -20.59 6.88
N ALA A 108 -12.22 -19.79 6.42
CA ALA A 108 -12.35 -19.10 5.16
C ALA A 108 -12.36 -20.03 3.95
N ASP A 109 -11.78 -21.22 4.09
CA ASP A 109 -11.75 -22.25 3.06
C ASP A 109 -13.07 -23.07 2.99
N GLU A 110 -13.97 -22.93 3.99
CA GLU A 110 -15.26 -23.57 3.98
C GLU A 110 -16.24 -22.85 3.03
N PRO A 111 -17.11 -23.61 2.32
CA PRO A 111 -18.09 -23.01 1.41
C PRO A 111 -19.03 -22.01 2.11
N GLY A 112 -18.95 -20.75 1.70
CA GLY A 112 -19.77 -19.65 2.24
C GLY A 112 -19.12 -18.79 3.33
N GLU A 113 -18.24 -19.33 4.15
CA GLU A 113 -17.61 -18.62 5.28
C GLU A 113 -16.65 -17.53 4.82
N GLY A 114 -15.92 -17.71 3.72
CA GLY A 114 -15.00 -16.70 3.18
C GLY A 114 -15.72 -15.42 2.76
N GLY A 115 -16.94 -15.51 2.24
CA GLY A 115 -17.77 -14.38 1.89
C GLY A 115 -18.20 -13.57 3.11
N ASP A 116 -18.51 -14.22 4.21
CA ASP A 116 -18.91 -13.57 5.46
C ASP A 116 -17.72 -12.82 6.10
N ILE A 117 -16.51 -13.39 6.03
CA ILE A 117 -15.28 -12.74 6.49
C ILE A 117 -14.99 -11.47 5.68
N VAL A 118 -15.07 -11.55 4.35
CA VAL A 118 -14.89 -10.39 3.46
C VAL A 118 -15.93 -9.29 3.78
N ALA A 119 -17.19 -9.67 3.98
CA ALA A 119 -18.24 -8.72 4.32
C ALA A 119 -17.98 -8.03 5.68
N ALA A 120 -17.54 -8.78 6.69
CA ALA A 120 -17.18 -8.27 8.00
C ALA A 120 -16.00 -7.28 7.93
N LEU A 121 -14.93 -7.61 7.19
CA LEU A 121 -13.78 -6.74 7.00
C LEU A 121 -14.15 -5.45 6.26
N ARG A 122 -14.98 -5.53 5.22
CA ARG A 122 -15.50 -4.35 4.51
C ARG A 122 -16.33 -3.43 5.42
N ALA A 123 -17.18 -4.01 6.24
CA ALA A 123 -17.98 -3.27 7.22
C ALA A 123 -17.10 -2.62 8.28
N HIS A 124 -16.07 -3.31 8.74
CA HIS A 124 -15.11 -2.80 9.72
C HIS A 124 -14.36 -1.57 9.19
N VAL A 125 -13.80 -1.61 7.98
CA VAL A 125 -13.13 -0.46 7.36
C VAL A 125 -14.11 0.71 7.19
N ALA A 126 -15.33 0.46 6.73
CA ALA A 126 -16.34 1.50 6.58
C ALA A 126 -16.73 2.15 7.90
N HIS A 127 -16.73 1.39 9.00
CA HIS A 127 -17.00 1.90 10.35
C HIS A 127 -15.83 2.73 10.90
N GLN A 128 -14.60 2.29 10.68
CA GLN A 128 -13.40 2.94 11.23
C GLN A 128 -13.03 4.24 10.51
N ILE A 129 -13.14 4.28 9.18
CA ILE A 129 -12.70 5.40 8.35
C ILE A 129 -13.88 6.10 7.67
N GLY A 130 -14.81 5.32 7.18
CA GLY A 130 -15.97 5.81 6.45
C GLY A 130 -16.27 5.00 5.18
N PRO A 131 -17.50 5.13 4.64
CA PRO A 131 -17.95 4.34 3.48
C PRO A 131 -17.08 4.49 2.23
N ILE A 132 -16.44 5.64 2.05
CA ILE A 132 -15.59 5.93 0.89
C ILE A 132 -14.29 5.08 0.88
N ALA A 133 -13.82 4.68 2.05
CA ALA A 133 -12.61 3.85 2.20
C ALA A 133 -12.90 2.34 2.12
N LYS A 134 -14.19 1.96 2.04
CA LYS A 134 -14.61 0.56 1.97
C LYS A 134 -13.97 -0.13 0.77
N PRO A 135 -13.17 -1.19 0.95
CA PRO A 135 -12.56 -1.91 -0.16
C PRO A 135 -13.63 -2.44 -1.13
N ARG A 136 -13.40 -2.22 -2.45
CA ARG A 136 -14.20 -2.85 -3.49
C ARG A 136 -14.00 -4.36 -3.46
N ASP A 137 -12.74 -4.77 -3.41
CA ASP A 137 -12.33 -6.16 -3.38
C ASP A 137 -11.41 -6.42 -2.19
N ILE A 138 -11.59 -7.57 -1.52
CA ILE A 138 -10.67 -8.11 -0.53
C ILE A 138 -10.31 -9.52 -1.00
N LEU A 139 -9.02 -9.72 -1.26
CA LEU A 139 -8.45 -11.02 -1.59
C LEU A 139 -7.79 -11.60 -0.34
N ILE A 140 -8.25 -12.78 0.07
CA ILE A 140 -7.61 -13.53 1.15
C ILE A 140 -6.46 -14.30 0.50
N VAL A 141 -5.25 -14.10 1.02
CA VAL A 141 -4.01 -14.68 0.47
C VAL A 141 -3.20 -15.35 1.58
N GLY A 142 -2.44 -16.35 1.23
CA GLY A 142 -1.56 -17.05 2.17
C GLY A 142 -0.32 -16.24 2.52
N GLU A 143 0.15 -15.39 1.58
CA GLU A 143 1.37 -14.61 1.73
C GLU A 143 1.30 -13.31 0.90
N LEU A 144 2.06 -12.31 1.32
CA LEU A 144 2.23 -11.05 0.58
C LEU A 144 3.62 -10.99 -0.07
N PRO A 145 3.75 -10.51 -1.31
CA PRO A 145 5.04 -10.37 -1.97
C PRO A 145 5.91 -9.35 -1.24
N LYS A 146 7.06 -9.79 -0.75
CA LYS A 146 8.01 -8.97 0.02
C LYS A 146 9.39 -8.98 -0.63
N THR A 147 10.10 -7.86 -0.49
CA THR A 147 11.52 -7.80 -0.78
C THR A 147 12.31 -8.60 0.26
N ARG A 148 13.59 -8.90 -0.02
CA ARG A 148 14.50 -9.54 0.95
C ARG A 148 14.65 -8.77 2.27
N SER A 149 14.34 -7.48 2.29
CA SER A 149 14.31 -6.65 3.51
C SER A 149 12.94 -6.66 4.21
N GLY A 150 11.99 -7.48 3.78
CA GLY A 150 10.65 -7.60 4.37
C GLY A 150 9.64 -6.52 3.94
N LYS A 151 9.99 -5.69 2.95
CA LYS A 151 9.10 -4.61 2.48
C LYS A 151 8.10 -5.14 1.47
N ILE A 152 6.80 -4.89 1.68
CA ILE A 152 5.73 -5.30 0.77
C ILE A 152 5.90 -4.63 -0.60
N MET A 153 5.82 -5.41 -1.66
CA MET A 153 5.96 -4.97 -3.04
C MET A 153 4.59 -4.59 -3.63
N ARG A 154 4.03 -3.44 -3.20
CA ARG A 154 2.70 -2.98 -3.61
C ARG A 154 2.53 -2.86 -5.12
N ARG A 155 3.61 -2.62 -5.85
CA ARG A 155 3.56 -2.58 -7.32
C ARG A 155 3.08 -3.91 -7.90
N LEU A 156 3.56 -5.05 -7.40
CA LEU A 156 3.12 -6.38 -7.85
C LEU A 156 1.65 -6.61 -7.50
N LEU A 157 1.23 -6.25 -6.29
CA LEU A 157 -0.17 -6.35 -5.87
C LEU A 157 -1.09 -5.48 -6.74
N LYS A 158 -0.63 -4.31 -7.18
CA LYS A 158 -1.38 -3.47 -8.11
C LYS A 158 -1.51 -4.11 -9.48
N ASP A 159 -0.42 -4.72 -10.00
CA ASP A 159 -0.47 -5.44 -11.28
C ASP A 159 -1.51 -6.59 -11.22
N VAL A 160 -1.55 -7.34 -10.11
CA VAL A 160 -2.55 -8.40 -9.88
C VAL A 160 -3.97 -7.81 -9.80
N ALA A 161 -4.17 -6.74 -9.02
CA ALA A 161 -5.47 -6.10 -8.84
C ALA A 161 -6.05 -5.53 -10.15
N GLU A 162 -5.18 -5.13 -11.07
CA GLU A 162 -5.55 -4.61 -12.39
C GLU A 162 -5.51 -5.69 -13.50
N HIS A 163 -5.33 -6.97 -13.13
CA HIS A 163 -5.21 -8.10 -14.07
C HIS A 163 -4.14 -7.90 -15.14
N ARG A 164 -3.05 -7.20 -14.78
CA ARG A 164 -1.91 -6.97 -15.67
C ARG A 164 -0.86 -8.05 -15.47
N GLN A 165 0.01 -8.19 -16.48
CA GLN A 165 1.19 -9.01 -16.33
C GLN A 165 2.08 -8.43 -15.21
N VAL A 166 2.45 -9.28 -14.27
CA VAL A 166 3.33 -8.91 -13.15
C VAL A 166 4.68 -8.45 -13.68
N GLY A 167 5.11 -7.26 -13.24
CA GLY A 167 6.37 -6.65 -13.66
C GLY A 167 7.61 -7.30 -13.03
N ASP A 168 8.72 -6.55 -12.95
CA ASP A 168 10.00 -7.02 -12.44
C ASP A 168 9.92 -7.60 -11.01
N VAL A 169 10.31 -8.86 -10.85
CA VAL A 169 10.30 -9.62 -9.58
C VAL A 169 11.69 -9.88 -9.01
N THR A 170 12.74 -9.29 -9.58
CA THR A 170 14.14 -9.57 -9.21
C THR A 170 14.48 -9.33 -7.74
N THR A 171 13.74 -8.46 -7.06
CA THR A 171 13.92 -8.14 -5.64
C THR A 171 12.99 -8.93 -4.71
N LEU A 172 12.14 -9.79 -5.25
CA LEU A 172 11.24 -10.64 -4.48
C LEU A 172 12.03 -11.62 -3.61
N ALA A 173 11.63 -11.79 -2.37
CA ALA A 173 12.31 -12.68 -1.43
C ALA A 173 12.08 -14.15 -1.79
N ASP A 174 10.85 -14.47 -2.17
CA ASP A 174 10.42 -15.80 -2.61
C ASP A 174 9.64 -15.68 -3.92
N SER A 175 10.04 -16.45 -4.92
CA SER A 175 9.39 -16.45 -6.25
C SER A 175 8.16 -17.36 -6.33
N SER A 176 7.81 -18.06 -5.25
CA SER A 176 6.62 -18.91 -5.17
C SER A 176 5.35 -18.16 -4.72
N VAL A 177 5.50 -16.92 -4.30
CA VAL A 177 4.41 -16.03 -3.83
C VAL A 177 3.65 -15.39 -4.98
#